data_184516f05d4a97480e83c0d5774bd2d4
#
_entry.id   184516f05d4a97480e83c0d5774bd2d4
#
_cell.length_a   1.000
_cell.length_b   1.000
_cell.length_c   1.000
_cell.angle_alpha   90.00
_cell.angle_beta   90.00
_cell.angle_gamma   90.00
#
_symmetry.space_group_name_H-M   'P 1'
#
loop_
_entity.id
_entity.type
_entity.pdbx_description
1 polymer ?
#
loop_
_entity_poly.entity_id
_entity_poly.type
_entity_poly.pdbx_seq_one_letter_code
_entity_poly.pdbx_strand_id
1 'polypeptide(L)'
;MKLKTGVLLSLMMFLQYYIWGAWYVTMGTYMGEKLGASGVAIGAAYGAGAIATIISPFFVGMIADRFFAAQKIMGVLHIVGAALLFYATKVNNSSFYWVILVYSLLYMPTIALSNSVAFAQMTDPGKQFPWIRVFGTLGWIAAGLVISQLGIEKTEGTFIVAAGISAALGLLSFALPNTPPKAAGTPSSMGAILGKDAFVLLKNKSFLIFFISAIAICIPLSFYYGFANPFLNEIGLDNVAGKMTMGQMSEAIFILAIPFLFNKIGVKNMLIFGISAWVLRYVCFAYGNMDASWMLYAGIILHGICYDFFFVTGYMYTEKKAGENIKNAAQGLFTFATYGVGMFIGTNYSGFVVEQNKLADATGHNWTSIWLTPAAIAGAVLIAFILFFKEKKEITAA
;
A
#
# COMPACT_ATOMS: atom_id res chain seq x y z
N MET A 1 4.45 -27.75 7.50
CA MET A 1 3.27 -27.54 6.60
C MET A 1 3.30 -28.55 5.46
N LYS A 2 2.15 -29.16 5.08
CA LYS A 2 2.07 -30.09 3.94
C LYS A 2 2.26 -29.32 2.62
N LEU A 3 2.92 -29.93 1.62
CA LEU A 3 3.19 -29.28 0.32
C LEU A 3 1.93 -28.72 -0.35
N LYS A 4 0.84 -29.51 -0.39
CA LYS A 4 -0.46 -29.07 -0.96
C LYS A 4 -0.98 -27.79 -0.29
N THR A 5 -0.89 -27.70 1.04
CA THR A 5 -1.29 -26.50 1.78
C THR A 5 -0.40 -25.32 1.43
N GLY A 6 0.92 -25.51 1.34
CA GLY A 6 1.84 -24.47 0.96
C GLY A 6 1.54 -23.88 -0.42
N VAL A 7 1.27 -24.73 -1.42
CA VAL A 7 0.88 -24.30 -2.78
C VAL A 7 -0.42 -23.49 -2.76
N LEU A 8 -1.46 -23.95 -2.05
CA LEU A 8 -2.74 -23.24 -1.95
C LEU A 8 -2.58 -21.86 -1.30
N LEU A 9 -1.78 -21.76 -0.22
CA LEU A 9 -1.53 -20.48 0.46
C LEU A 9 -0.70 -19.53 -0.41
N SER A 10 0.30 -20.04 -1.13
CA SER A 10 1.09 -19.25 -2.08
C SER A 10 0.22 -18.72 -3.23
N LEU A 11 -0.65 -19.56 -3.78
CA LEU A 11 -1.59 -19.15 -4.82
C LEU A 11 -2.59 -18.11 -4.28
N MET A 12 -3.12 -18.29 -3.07
CA MET A 12 -3.97 -17.31 -2.40
C MET A 12 -3.27 -15.95 -2.30
N MET A 13 -2.01 -15.90 -1.80
CA MET A 13 -1.27 -14.64 -1.69
C MET A 13 -0.98 -14.03 -3.05
N PHE A 14 -0.62 -14.83 -4.04
CA PHE A 14 -0.39 -14.38 -5.40
C PHE A 14 -1.64 -13.70 -5.97
N LEU A 15 -2.79 -14.36 -5.92
CA LEU A 15 -4.05 -13.81 -6.45
C LEU A 15 -4.54 -12.60 -5.65
N GLN A 16 -4.36 -12.60 -4.31
CA GLN A 16 -4.73 -11.48 -3.44
C GLN A 16 -4.07 -10.18 -3.89
N TYR A 17 -2.78 -10.19 -4.11
CA TYR A 17 -2.03 -8.99 -4.51
C TYR A 17 -2.03 -8.75 -6.02
N TYR A 18 -2.27 -9.78 -6.82
CA TYR A 18 -2.53 -9.61 -8.26
C TYR A 18 -3.78 -8.75 -8.50
N ILE A 19 -4.88 -9.04 -7.78
CA ILE A 19 -6.11 -8.23 -7.85
C ILE A 19 -5.77 -6.75 -7.63
N TRP A 20 -5.06 -6.44 -6.57
CA TRP A 20 -4.74 -5.05 -6.23
C TRP A 20 -3.81 -4.40 -7.25
N GLY A 21 -2.76 -5.09 -7.66
CA GLY A 21 -1.81 -4.63 -8.67
C GLY A 21 -2.43 -4.40 -10.05
N ALA A 22 -3.50 -5.12 -10.40
CA ALA A 22 -4.12 -5.04 -11.71
C ALA A 22 -4.85 -3.70 -11.97
N TRP A 23 -5.44 -3.07 -10.95
CA TRP A 23 -6.23 -1.85 -11.14
C TRP A 23 -5.71 -0.64 -10.37
N TYR A 24 -5.07 -0.84 -9.22
CA TYR A 24 -4.78 0.25 -8.28
C TYR A 24 -3.82 1.29 -8.86
N VAL A 25 -2.75 0.86 -9.52
CA VAL A 25 -1.74 1.76 -10.09
C VAL A 25 -2.28 2.52 -11.30
N THR A 26 -3.15 1.89 -12.09
CA THR A 26 -3.70 2.41 -13.35
C THR A 26 -5.03 3.14 -13.18
N MET A 27 -5.65 3.08 -12.00
CA MET A 27 -6.95 3.69 -11.73
C MET A 27 -6.96 5.19 -12.05
N GLY A 28 -5.91 5.93 -11.68
CA GLY A 28 -5.81 7.36 -11.96
C GLY A 28 -5.86 7.67 -13.45
N THR A 29 -5.11 6.91 -14.26
CA THR A 29 -5.10 7.04 -15.73
C THR A 29 -6.47 6.67 -16.33
N TYR A 30 -7.07 5.56 -15.90
CA TYR A 30 -8.41 5.18 -16.33
C TYR A 30 -9.45 6.26 -16.01
N MET A 31 -9.44 6.79 -14.78
CA MET A 31 -10.37 7.84 -14.37
C MET A 31 -10.18 9.12 -15.17
N GLY A 32 -8.95 9.55 -15.40
CA GLY A 32 -8.64 10.76 -16.17
C GLY A 32 -9.04 10.61 -17.64
N GLU A 33 -8.56 9.57 -18.30
CA GLU A 33 -8.74 9.41 -19.75
C GLU A 33 -10.13 8.89 -20.16
N LYS A 34 -10.72 7.98 -19.38
CA LYS A 34 -12.02 7.36 -19.73
C LYS A 34 -13.22 8.04 -19.08
N LEU A 35 -13.08 8.45 -17.82
CA LEU A 35 -14.20 9.03 -17.07
C LEU A 35 -14.16 10.55 -17.05
N GLY A 36 -13.12 11.19 -17.59
CA GLY A 36 -12.94 12.63 -17.56
C GLY A 36 -12.85 13.18 -16.12
N ALA A 37 -12.30 12.38 -15.20
CA ALA A 37 -12.26 12.73 -13.80
C ALA A 37 -11.25 13.85 -13.54
N SER A 38 -11.61 14.77 -12.65
CA SER A 38 -10.70 15.79 -12.15
C SER A 38 -9.63 15.18 -11.23
N GLY A 39 -8.51 15.88 -11.02
CA GLY A 39 -7.49 15.48 -10.05
C GLY A 39 -8.08 15.27 -8.66
N VAL A 40 -9.03 16.11 -8.25
CA VAL A 40 -9.75 15.98 -6.97
C VAL A 40 -10.55 14.66 -6.91
N ALA A 41 -11.26 14.30 -7.99
CA ALA A 41 -12.03 13.06 -8.03
C ALA A 41 -11.13 11.83 -7.99
N ILE A 42 -9.99 11.86 -8.69
CA ILE A 42 -8.97 10.80 -8.63
C ILE A 42 -8.42 10.67 -7.21
N GLY A 43 -8.00 11.77 -6.60
CA GLY A 43 -7.50 11.77 -5.22
C GLY A 43 -8.53 11.20 -4.22
N ALA A 44 -9.80 11.59 -4.34
CA ALA A 44 -10.88 11.07 -3.52
C ALA A 44 -11.06 9.54 -3.70
N ALA A 45 -10.99 9.04 -4.94
CA ALA A 45 -11.12 7.60 -5.21
C ALA A 45 -9.99 6.78 -4.55
N TYR A 46 -8.76 7.27 -4.55
CA TYR A 46 -7.66 6.65 -3.77
C TYR A 46 -7.89 6.78 -2.26
N GLY A 47 -8.48 7.90 -1.81
CA GLY A 47 -8.88 8.11 -0.42
C GLY A 47 -9.90 7.10 0.10
N ALA A 48 -10.72 6.52 -0.79
CA ALA A 48 -11.63 5.43 -0.44
C ALA A 48 -10.91 4.22 0.16
N GLY A 49 -9.73 3.87 -0.37
CA GLY A 49 -8.88 2.81 0.19
C GLY A 49 -8.37 3.14 1.60
N ALA A 50 -8.03 4.40 1.86
CA ALA A 50 -7.60 4.85 3.18
C ALA A 50 -8.76 4.77 4.21
N ILE A 51 -9.96 5.21 3.84
CA ILE A 51 -11.18 5.06 4.67
C ILE A 51 -11.42 3.58 4.99
N ALA A 52 -11.34 2.73 3.98
CA ALA A 52 -11.51 1.29 4.15
C ALA A 52 -10.46 0.69 5.08
N THR A 53 -9.21 1.14 5.02
CA THR A 53 -8.14 0.70 5.93
C THR A 53 -8.42 1.09 7.38
N ILE A 54 -9.00 2.26 7.62
CA ILE A 54 -9.42 2.70 8.95
C ILE A 54 -10.53 1.79 9.51
N ILE A 55 -11.48 1.40 8.66
CA ILE A 55 -12.68 0.67 9.07
C ILE A 55 -12.45 -0.85 9.11
N SER A 56 -11.56 -1.37 8.25
CA SER A 56 -11.31 -2.80 8.07
C SER A 56 -11.05 -3.59 9.37
N PRO A 57 -10.26 -3.13 10.34
CA PRO A 57 -10.02 -3.87 11.57
C PRO A 57 -11.29 -4.17 12.38
N PHE A 58 -12.28 -3.29 12.29
CA PHE A 58 -13.58 -3.50 12.96
C PHE A 58 -14.35 -4.66 12.33
N PHE A 59 -14.36 -4.75 11.00
CA PHE A 59 -14.99 -5.86 10.30
C PHE A 59 -14.34 -7.18 10.66
N VAL A 60 -13.01 -7.24 10.65
CA VAL A 60 -12.28 -8.48 10.98
C VAL A 60 -12.53 -8.86 12.44
N GLY A 61 -12.31 -7.94 13.38
CA GLY A 61 -12.45 -8.23 14.81
C GLY A 61 -13.89 -8.54 15.25
N MET A 62 -14.89 -7.89 14.65
CA MET A 62 -16.29 -8.09 15.05
C MET A 62 -16.99 -9.25 14.35
N ILE A 63 -16.63 -9.57 13.13
CA ILE A 63 -17.34 -10.54 12.30
C ILE A 63 -16.51 -11.81 12.09
N ALA A 64 -15.32 -11.68 11.50
CA ALA A 64 -14.52 -12.83 11.09
C ALA A 64 -13.98 -13.61 12.29
N ASP A 65 -13.49 -12.91 13.31
CA ASP A 65 -12.91 -13.57 14.47
C ASP A 65 -13.92 -14.24 15.39
N ARG A 66 -15.23 -13.99 15.18
CA ARG A 66 -16.27 -14.47 16.09
C ARG A 66 -17.24 -15.47 15.49
N PHE A 67 -17.66 -15.27 14.25
CA PHE A 67 -18.83 -15.95 13.73
C PHE A 67 -18.56 -16.92 12.60
N PHE A 68 -17.53 -16.67 11.78
CA PHE A 68 -17.33 -17.44 10.56
C PHE A 68 -15.87 -17.80 10.34
N ALA A 69 -15.65 -18.90 9.64
CA ALA A 69 -14.32 -19.30 9.23
C ALA A 69 -13.72 -18.27 8.25
N ALA A 70 -12.49 -17.82 8.52
CA ALA A 70 -11.83 -16.73 7.82
C ALA A 70 -11.80 -16.91 6.29
N GLN A 71 -11.51 -18.14 5.82
CA GLN A 71 -11.48 -18.44 4.38
C GLN A 71 -12.87 -18.34 3.72
N LYS A 72 -13.97 -18.64 4.45
CA LYS A 72 -15.32 -18.53 3.89
C LYS A 72 -15.75 -17.10 3.72
N ILE A 73 -15.46 -16.23 4.72
CA ILE A 73 -15.71 -14.78 4.60
C ILE A 73 -14.90 -14.22 3.46
N MET A 74 -13.59 -14.53 3.38
CA MET A 74 -12.73 -14.08 2.30
C MET A 74 -13.30 -14.47 0.93
N GLY A 75 -13.83 -15.70 0.80
CA GLY A 75 -14.49 -16.16 -0.42
C GLY A 75 -15.67 -15.30 -0.83
N VAL A 76 -16.58 -15.03 0.12
CA VAL A 76 -17.75 -14.18 -0.13
C VAL A 76 -17.36 -12.76 -0.49
N LEU A 77 -16.42 -12.16 0.27
CA LEU A 77 -15.95 -10.79 0.02
C LEU A 77 -15.30 -10.64 -1.36
N HIS A 78 -14.54 -11.63 -1.83
CA HIS A 78 -13.94 -11.60 -3.16
C HIS A 78 -14.97 -11.83 -4.28
N ILE A 79 -15.98 -12.67 -4.11
CA ILE A 79 -17.05 -12.84 -5.10
C ILE A 79 -17.88 -11.55 -5.25
N VAL A 80 -18.29 -10.95 -4.13
CA VAL A 80 -19.01 -9.67 -4.16
C VAL A 80 -18.09 -8.56 -4.69
N GLY A 81 -16.82 -8.55 -4.28
CA GLY A 81 -15.81 -7.63 -4.80
C GLY A 81 -15.61 -7.74 -6.31
N ALA A 82 -15.63 -8.96 -6.86
CA ALA A 82 -15.56 -9.18 -8.30
C ALA A 82 -16.74 -8.54 -9.05
N ALA A 83 -17.95 -8.68 -8.52
CA ALA A 83 -19.14 -8.05 -9.09
C ALA A 83 -19.04 -6.51 -9.04
N LEU A 84 -18.51 -5.94 -7.94
CA LEU A 84 -18.30 -4.50 -7.81
C LEU A 84 -17.22 -3.97 -8.76
N LEU A 85 -16.09 -4.68 -8.92
CA LEU A 85 -15.05 -4.31 -9.88
C LEU A 85 -15.59 -4.33 -11.32
N PHE A 86 -16.37 -5.35 -11.66
CA PHE A 86 -17.05 -5.39 -12.96
C PHE A 86 -18.05 -4.25 -13.10
N TYR A 87 -18.84 -3.95 -12.07
CA TYR A 87 -19.79 -2.84 -12.07
C TYR A 87 -19.09 -1.47 -12.19
N ALA A 88 -17.89 -1.31 -11.62
CA ALA A 88 -17.09 -0.10 -11.75
C ALA A 88 -16.79 0.27 -13.21
N THR A 89 -16.78 -0.69 -14.13
CA THR A 89 -16.59 -0.46 -15.57
C THR A 89 -17.83 0.09 -16.29
N LYS A 90 -18.98 0.12 -15.63
CA LYS A 90 -20.29 0.50 -16.19
C LYS A 90 -20.81 1.83 -15.66
N VAL A 91 -20.14 2.41 -14.68
CA VAL A 91 -20.57 3.64 -14.02
C VAL A 91 -19.82 4.86 -14.53
N ASN A 92 -20.44 6.04 -14.38
CA ASN A 92 -19.82 7.32 -14.66
C ASN A 92 -18.91 7.79 -13.49
N ASN A 93 -18.19 8.88 -13.70
CA ASN A 93 -17.28 9.46 -12.72
C ASN A 93 -17.94 9.72 -11.34
N SER A 94 -19.18 10.23 -11.30
CA SER A 94 -19.88 10.57 -10.05
C SER A 94 -20.20 9.34 -9.21
N SER A 95 -20.50 8.20 -9.84
CA SER A 95 -20.84 6.95 -9.18
C SER A 95 -19.61 6.10 -8.88
N PHE A 96 -18.52 6.30 -9.61
CA PHE A 96 -17.30 5.49 -9.50
C PHE A 96 -16.70 5.51 -8.09
N TYR A 97 -16.63 6.70 -7.48
CA TYR A 97 -16.16 6.85 -6.10
C TYR A 97 -16.89 5.91 -5.12
N TRP A 98 -18.22 5.87 -5.19
CA TRP A 98 -19.03 5.06 -4.27
C TRP A 98 -18.82 3.56 -4.50
N VAL A 99 -18.69 3.15 -5.76
CA VAL A 99 -18.40 1.74 -6.08
C VAL A 99 -17.03 1.33 -5.55
N ILE A 100 -15.99 2.17 -5.76
CA ILE A 100 -14.64 1.91 -5.25
C ILE A 100 -14.60 1.96 -3.72
N LEU A 101 -15.37 2.84 -3.08
CA LEU A 101 -15.44 2.87 -1.61
C LEU A 101 -16.04 1.56 -1.06
N VAL A 102 -17.17 1.12 -1.59
CA VAL A 102 -17.81 -0.14 -1.16
C VAL A 102 -16.89 -1.33 -1.46
N TYR A 103 -16.29 -1.37 -2.65
CA TYR A 103 -15.32 -2.39 -3.00
C TYR A 103 -14.13 -2.41 -2.01
N SER A 104 -13.56 -1.27 -1.70
CA SER A 104 -12.42 -1.16 -0.77
C SER A 104 -12.79 -1.62 0.65
N LEU A 105 -14.01 -1.31 1.12
CA LEU A 105 -14.52 -1.80 2.40
C LEU A 105 -14.63 -3.34 2.45
N LEU A 106 -14.86 -4.00 1.31
CA LEU A 106 -14.85 -5.46 1.22
C LEU A 106 -13.45 -6.03 1.03
N TYR A 107 -12.59 -5.35 0.27
CA TYR A 107 -11.25 -5.83 -0.09
C TYR A 107 -10.24 -5.69 1.06
N MET A 108 -10.18 -4.55 1.76
CA MET A 108 -9.17 -4.31 2.80
C MET A 108 -9.20 -5.35 3.94
N PRO A 109 -10.36 -5.81 4.44
CA PRO A 109 -10.41 -6.90 5.40
C PRO A 109 -9.76 -8.20 4.89
N THR A 110 -9.85 -8.49 3.58
CA THR A 110 -9.32 -9.73 3.01
C THR A 110 -7.80 -9.84 3.11
N ILE A 111 -7.08 -8.71 3.19
CA ILE A 111 -5.63 -8.69 3.41
C ILE A 111 -5.28 -9.28 4.79
N ALA A 112 -5.99 -8.87 5.83
CA ALA A 112 -5.82 -9.43 7.17
C ALA A 112 -6.29 -10.89 7.25
N LEU A 113 -7.40 -11.22 6.60
CA LEU A 113 -7.94 -12.58 6.55
C LEU A 113 -6.99 -13.55 5.85
N SER A 114 -6.39 -13.15 4.72
CA SER A 114 -5.41 -13.99 4.01
C SER A 114 -4.18 -14.31 4.89
N ASN A 115 -3.70 -13.31 5.66
CA ASN A 115 -2.63 -13.54 6.64
C ASN A 115 -3.08 -14.49 7.74
N SER A 116 -4.30 -14.32 8.28
CA SER A 116 -4.85 -15.20 9.33
C SER A 116 -5.01 -16.64 8.86
N VAL A 117 -5.50 -16.84 7.63
CA VAL A 117 -5.59 -18.17 7.00
C VAL A 117 -4.21 -18.79 6.85
N ALA A 118 -3.21 -18.02 6.41
CA ALA A 118 -1.84 -18.51 6.27
C ALA A 118 -1.24 -18.90 7.63
N PHE A 119 -1.30 -18.03 8.62
CA PHE A 119 -0.75 -18.29 9.97
C PHE A 119 -1.38 -19.51 10.66
N ALA A 120 -2.68 -19.73 10.47
CA ALA A 120 -3.38 -20.86 11.07
C ALA A 120 -2.86 -22.23 10.57
N GLN A 121 -2.21 -22.29 9.41
CA GLN A 121 -1.71 -23.50 8.80
C GLN A 121 -0.19 -23.71 9.02
N MET A 122 0.47 -22.80 9.70
CA MET A 122 1.93 -22.83 9.92
C MET A 122 2.28 -23.35 11.29
N THR A 123 3.33 -24.18 11.34
CA THR A 123 3.95 -24.66 12.59
C THR A 123 5.03 -23.70 13.09
N ASP A 124 5.70 -23.00 12.18
CA ASP A 124 6.73 -21.98 12.46
C ASP A 124 6.48 -20.78 11.53
N PRO A 125 5.58 -19.84 11.93
CA PRO A 125 5.26 -18.68 11.12
C PRO A 125 6.48 -17.83 10.74
N GLY A 126 7.45 -17.68 11.66
CA GLY A 126 8.64 -16.86 11.41
C GLY A 126 9.49 -17.36 10.23
N LYS A 127 9.56 -18.68 10.04
CA LYS A 127 10.29 -19.28 8.92
C LYS A 127 9.44 -19.49 7.68
N GLN A 128 8.15 -19.82 7.85
CA GLN A 128 7.29 -20.26 6.74
C GLN A 128 6.55 -19.11 6.06
N PHE A 129 6.12 -18.10 6.81
CA PHE A 129 5.32 -16.99 6.28
C PHE A 129 6.05 -16.17 5.21
N PRO A 130 7.35 -15.82 5.34
CA PRO A 130 8.05 -15.06 4.31
C PRO A 130 8.00 -15.73 2.93
N TRP A 131 8.14 -17.06 2.88
CA TRP A 131 8.05 -17.83 1.63
C TRP A 131 6.66 -17.82 0.97
N ILE A 132 5.61 -17.75 1.77
CA ILE A 132 4.24 -17.61 1.28
C ILE A 132 3.98 -16.16 0.87
N ARG A 133 4.45 -15.20 1.67
CA ARG A 133 4.18 -13.77 1.47
C ARG A 133 4.84 -13.21 0.21
N VAL A 134 6.02 -13.73 -0.18
CA VAL A 134 6.72 -13.30 -1.40
C VAL A 134 5.87 -13.48 -2.66
N PHE A 135 4.98 -14.50 -2.70
CA PHE A 135 4.06 -14.69 -3.80
C PHE A 135 3.08 -13.52 -3.97
N GLY A 136 2.80 -12.77 -2.91
CA GLY A 136 2.04 -11.52 -3.03
C GLY A 136 2.78 -10.47 -3.88
N THR A 137 4.07 -10.25 -3.63
CA THR A 137 4.88 -9.33 -4.45
C THR A 137 4.97 -9.82 -5.90
N LEU A 138 5.16 -11.13 -6.11
CA LEU A 138 5.16 -11.72 -7.46
C LEU A 138 3.79 -11.54 -8.15
N GLY A 139 2.68 -11.66 -7.43
CA GLY A 139 1.34 -11.41 -7.94
C GLY A 139 1.14 -9.97 -8.41
N TRP A 140 1.61 -9.00 -7.62
CA TRP A 140 1.57 -7.59 -8.00
C TRP A 140 2.40 -7.30 -9.25
N ILE A 141 3.64 -7.80 -9.31
CA ILE A 141 4.52 -7.65 -10.49
C ILE A 141 3.87 -8.28 -11.71
N ALA A 142 3.37 -9.52 -11.60
CA ALA A 142 2.71 -10.22 -12.69
C ALA A 142 1.49 -9.44 -13.21
N ALA A 143 0.70 -8.84 -12.32
CA ALA A 143 -0.44 -8.00 -12.70
C ALA A 143 0.00 -6.81 -13.57
N GLY A 144 0.98 -6.04 -13.11
CA GLY A 144 1.49 -4.88 -13.87
C GLY A 144 2.04 -5.28 -15.25
N LEU A 145 2.79 -6.38 -15.32
CA LEU A 145 3.32 -6.90 -16.59
C LEU A 145 2.20 -7.34 -17.53
N VAL A 146 1.20 -8.08 -17.06
CA VAL A 146 0.07 -8.54 -17.86
C VAL A 146 -0.76 -7.37 -18.37
N ILE A 147 -1.11 -6.40 -17.51
CA ILE A 147 -1.86 -5.20 -17.89
C ILE A 147 -1.11 -4.43 -18.98
N SER A 148 0.21 -4.29 -18.85
CA SER A 148 1.05 -3.61 -19.84
C SER A 148 1.11 -4.38 -21.17
N GLN A 149 1.33 -5.71 -21.13
CA GLN A 149 1.40 -6.55 -22.33
C GLN A 149 0.08 -6.58 -23.11
N LEU A 150 -1.05 -6.53 -22.40
CA LEU A 150 -2.37 -6.46 -23.02
C LEU A 150 -2.71 -5.06 -23.54
N GLY A 151 -1.92 -4.03 -23.23
CA GLY A 151 -2.15 -2.65 -23.64
C GLY A 151 -3.44 -2.04 -23.07
N ILE A 152 -3.92 -2.51 -21.90
CA ILE A 152 -5.23 -2.17 -21.34
C ILE A 152 -5.16 -1.18 -20.17
N GLU A 153 -3.98 -0.64 -19.85
CA GLU A 153 -3.78 0.20 -18.66
C GLU A 153 -4.61 1.48 -18.61
N LYS A 154 -5.05 1.97 -19.78
CA LYS A 154 -5.91 3.16 -19.93
C LYS A 154 -7.41 2.83 -20.05
N THR A 155 -7.77 1.57 -19.93
CA THR A 155 -9.12 1.08 -20.23
C THR A 155 -9.75 0.39 -19.00
N GLU A 156 -11.05 0.12 -19.10
CA GLU A 156 -11.78 -0.73 -18.16
C GLU A 156 -11.24 -2.16 -18.03
N GLY A 157 -10.39 -2.58 -18.98
CA GLY A 157 -9.77 -3.90 -18.97
C GLY A 157 -9.01 -4.22 -17.69
N THR A 158 -8.42 -3.23 -17.03
CA THR A 158 -7.73 -3.40 -15.75
C THR A 158 -8.68 -3.89 -14.65
N PHE A 159 -9.89 -3.33 -14.59
CA PHE A 159 -10.93 -3.72 -13.63
C PHE A 159 -11.56 -5.07 -14.00
N ILE A 160 -11.71 -5.37 -15.30
CA ILE A 160 -12.21 -6.66 -15.78
C ILE A 160 -11.26 -7.79 -15.39
N VAL A 161 -9.96 -7.60 -15.62
CA VAL A 161 -8.92 -8.57 -15.20
C VAL A 161 -8.95 -8.75 -13.69
N ALA A 162 -8.97 -7.66 -12.92
CA ALA A 162 -9.06 -7.71 -11.46
C ALA A 162 -10.32 -8.43 -10.98
N ALA A 163 -11.48 -8.20 -11.62
CA ALA A 163 -12.74 -8.87 -11.32
C ALA A 163 -12.65 -10.39 -11.56
N GLY A 164 -12.09 -10.81 -12.69
CA GLY A 164 -11.91 -12.23 -13.01
C GLY A 164 -11.01 -12.93 -11.99
N ILE A 165 -9.89 -12.32 -11.63
CA ILE A 165 -8.96 -12.86 -10.61
C ILE A 165 -9.60 -12.86 -9.22
N SER A 166 -10.39 -11.81 -8.88
CA SER A 166 -11.12 -11.76 -7.61
C SER A 166 -12.18 -12.89 -7.51
N ALA A 167 -12.90 -13.16 -8.59
CA ALA A 167 -13.82 -14.29 -8.64
C ALA A 167 -13.07 -15.63 -8.48
N ALA A 168 -11.94 -15.80 -9.15
CA ALA A 168 -11.10 -17.00 -9.02
C ALA A 168 -10.59 -17.19 -7.58
N LEU A 169 -10.11 -16.13 -6.93
CA LEU A 169 -9.70 -16.19 -5.52
C LEU A 169 -10.88 -16.46 -4.60
N GLY A 170 -12.05 -15.86 -4.89
CA GLY A 170 -13.28 -16.12 -4.15
C GLY A 170 -13.64 -17.60 -4.14
N LEU A 171 -13.62 -18.25 -5.31
CA LEU A 171 -13.87 -19.68 -5.45
C LEU A 171 -12.78 -20.53 -4.77
N LEU A 172 -11.49 -20.18 -4.99
CA LEU A 172 -10.36 -20.86 -4.35
C LEU A 172 -10.46 -20.81 -2.82
N SER A 173 -10.99 -19.72 -2.28
CA SER A 173 -11.09 -19.52 -0.82
C SER A 173 -11.93 -20.61 -0.13
N PHE A 174 -12.94 -21.15 -0.80
CA PHE A 174 -13.72 -22.27 -0.26
C PHE A 174 -12.97 -23.61 -0.27
N ALA A 175 -11.90 -23.73 -1.06
CA ALA A 175 -11.02 -24.90 -1.09
C ALA A 175 -9.81 -24.77 -0.14
N LEU A 176 -9.60 -23.60 0.49
CA LEU A 176 -8.54 -23.40 1.48
C LEU A 176 -8.81 -24.22 2.76
N PRO A 177 -7.76 -24.55 3.52
CA PRO A 177 -7.92 -25.24 4.79
C PRO A 177 -8.81 -24.46 5.75
N ASN A 178 -9.66 -25.19 6.49
CA ASN A 178 -10.59 -24.60 7.44
C ASN A 178 -9.85 -23.79 8.52
N THR A 179 -10.23 -22.55 8.67
CA THR A 179 -9.66 -21.60 9.65
C THR A 179 -10.80 -21.05 10.51
N PRO A 180 -11.18 -21.77 11.57
CA PRO A 180 -12.30 -21.39 12.42
C PRO A 180 -11.99 -20.09 13.19
N PRO A 181 -13.02 -19.38 13.68
CA PRO A 181 -12.87 -18.15 14.45
C PRO A 181 -12.08 -18.42 15.74
N LYS A 182 -11.08 -17.53 16.02
CA LYS A 182 -10.17 -17.68 17.16
C LYS A 182 -10.74 -17.12 18.48
N ALA A 183 -11.65 -16.17 18.40
CA ALA A 183 -12.12 -15.38 19.52
C ALA A 183 -13.63 -15.55 19.81
N ALA A 184 -14.19 -16.73 19.50
CA ALA A 184 -15.59 -17.01 19.81
C ALA A 184 -15.87 -16.76 21.30
N GLY A 185 -16.68 -15.73 21.60
CA GLY A 185 -17.08 -15.38 22.95
C GLY A 185 -16.23 -14.34 23.71
N THR A 186 -15.11 -13.87 23.18
CA THR A 186 -14.33 -12.80 23.84
C THR A 186 -14.74 -11.41 23.37
N PRO A 187 -15.10 -10.46 24.26
CA PRO A 187 -15.39 -9.09 23.86
C PRO A 187 -14.07 -8.37 23.48
N SER A 188 -13.92 -7.96 22.22
CA SER A 188 -12.91 -7.00 21.86
C SER A 188 -13.47 -5.59 22.04
N SER A 189 -12.80 -4.77 22.86
CA SER A 189 -13.18 -3.36 22.98
C SER A 189 -12.77 -2.60 21.72
N MET A 190 -13.55 -1.59 21.34
CA MET A 190 -13.20 -0.64 20.28
C MET A 190 -11.79 -0.07 20.48
N GLY A 191 -11.40 0.20 21.73
CA GLY A 191 -10.06 0.70 22.07
C GLY A 191 -8.94 -0.28 21.79
N ALA A 192 -9.16 -1.58 22.01
CA ALA A 192 -8.17 -2.62 21.70
C ALA A 192 -7.96 -2.75 20.19
N ILE A 193 -9.03 -2.64 19.40
CA ILE A 193 -8.98 -2.69 17.93
C ILE A 193 -8.22 -1.48 17.36
N LEU A 194 -8.42 -0.29 17.93
CA LEU A 194 -7.74 0.96 17.56
C LEU A 194 -6.31 1.06 18.10
N GLY A 195 -5.84 0.06 18.85
CA GLY A 195 -4.51 0.09 19.43
C GLY A 195 -4.37 1.12 20.56
N LYS A 196 -5.43 1.38 21.35
CA LYS A 196 -5.44 2.39 22.41
C LYS A 196 -4.27 2.21 23.38
N ASP A 197 -3.90 0.98 23.70
CA ASP A 197 -2.80 0.68 24.60
C ASP A 197 -1.44 1.14 24.05
N ALA A 198 -1.32 1.27 22.74
CA ALA A 198 -0.10 1.74 22.09
C ALA A 198 0.08 3.26 22.12
N PHE A 199 -0.95 4.04 22.49
CA PHE A 199 -0.80 5.50 22.63
C PHE A 199 0.24 5.90 23.69
N VAL A 200 0.56 5.01 24.62
CA VAL A 200 1.65 5.22 25.58
C VAL A 200 3.00 5.48 24.89
N LEU A 201 3.22 4.91 23.72
CA LEU A 201 4.45 5.11 22.93
C LEU A 201 4.64 6.56 22.50
N LEU A 202 3.55 7.30 22.27
CA LEU A 202 3.59 8.71 21.87
C LEU A 202 4.14 9.64 22.97
N LYS A 203 4.22 9.17 24.21
CA LYS A 203 4.91 9.89 25.30
C LYS A 203 6.43 9.93 25.10
N ASN A 204 6.99 8.99 24.34
CA ASN A 204 8.40 9.02 23.96
C ASN A 204 8.61 10.00 22.80
N LYS A 205 9.42 11.04 23.01
CA LYS A 205 9.66 12.11 22.02
C LYS A 205 10.18 11.57 20.68
N SER A 206 11.11 10.64 20.69
CA SER A 206 11.65 10.06 19.46
C SER A 206 10.59 9.27 18.70
N PHE A 207 9.79 8.48 19.41
CA PHE A 207 8.68 7.76 18.78
C PHE A 207 7.61 8.72 18.24
N LEU A 208 7.28 9.78 18.97
CA LEU A 208 6.32 10.79 18.50
C LEU A 208 6.80 11.48 17.21
N ILE A 209 8.09 11.86 17.14
CA ILE A 209 8.67 12.47 15.93
C ILE A 209 8.62 11.49 14.76
N PHE A 210 9.01 10.24 14.98
CA PHE A 210 8.90 9.19 13.96
C PHE A 210 7.45 9.01 13.50
N PHE A 211 6.51 8.95 14.44
CA PHE A 211 5.09 8.74 14.15
C PHE A 211 4.48 9.87 13.32
N ILE A 212 4.76 11.13 13.67
CA ILE A 212 4.33 12.31 12.89
C ILE A 212 5.00 12.30 11.51
N SER A 213 6.29 11.98 11.43
CA SER A 213 7.00 11.87 10.16
C SER A 213 6.42 10.78 9.27
N ALA A 214 5.95 9.67 9.86
CA ALA A 214 5.33 8.59 9.12
C ALA A 214 3.97 8.99 8.53
N ILE A 215 3.16 9.74 9.26
CA ILE A 215 1.93 10.32 8.71
C ILE A 215 2.26 11.29 7.58
N ALA A 216 3.23 12.18 7.79
CA ALA A 216 3.59 13.22 6.83
C ALA A 216 4.18 12.64 5.54
N ILE A 217 4.97 11.56 5.60
CA ILE A 217 5.57 10.92 4.42
C ILE A 217 4.53 10.16 3.57
N CYS A 218 3.37 9.81 4.13
CA CYS A 218 2.27 9.26 3.37
C CYS A 218 1.66 10.28 2.39
N ILE A 219 1.86 11.59 2.62
CA ILE A 219 1.44 12.61 1.67
C ILE A 219 2.23 12.49 0.37
N PRO A 220 3.58 12.54 0.35
CA PRO A 220 4.36 12.20 -0.83
C PRO A 220 4.01 10.84 -1.45
N LEU A 221 3.85 9.79 -0.64
CA LEU A 221 3.48 8.46 -1.12
C LEU A 221 2.17 8.47 -1.95
N SER A 222 1.20 9.29 -1.54
CA SER A 222 -0.09 9.41 -2.23
C SER A 222 0.04 10.00 -3.64
N PHE A 223 0.95 10.96 -3.85
CA PHE A 223 1.26 11.48 -5.18
C PHE A 223 1.75 10.35 -6.11
N TYR A 224 2.60 9.48 -5.61
CA TYR A 224 3.10 8.37 -6.41
C TYR A 224 1.98 7.41 -6.81
N TYR A 225 1.20 6.91 -5.85
CA TYR A 225 0.17 5.93 -6.15
C TYR A 225 -0.95 6.50 -7.03
N GLY A 226 -1.34 7.75 -6.80
CA GLY A 226 -2.43 8.38 -7.55
C GLY A 226 -2.03 8.89 -8.93
N PHE A 227 -0.81 9.40 -9.06
CA PHE A 227 -0.47 10.23 -10.20
C PHE A 227 0.82 9.87 -10.94
N ALA A 228 1.63 8.89 -10.47
CA ALA A 228 2.82 8.49 -11.23
C ALA A 228 2.46 7.81 -12.56
N ASN A 229 1.46 6.94 -12.59
CA ASN A 229 1.01 6.30 -13.83
C ASN A 229 0.40 7.32 -14.81
N PRO A 230 -0.55 8.21 -14.41
CA PRO A 230 -1.01 9.31 -15.27
C PRO A 230 0.13 10.17 -15.81
N PHE A 231 1.05 10.60 -14.95
CA PHE A 231 2.22 11.40 -15.34
C PHE A 231 3.04 10.73 -16.43
N LEU A 232 3.48 9.50 -16.19
CA LEU A 232 4.34 8.77 -17.11
C LEU A 232 3.66 8.50 -18.46
N ASN A 233 2.34 8.27 -18.46
CA ASN A 233 1.55 8.16 -19.67
C ASN A 233 1.43 9.50 -20.41
N GLU A 234 1.18 10.61 -19.69
CA GLU A 234 1.02 11.94 -20.29
C GLU A 234 2.30 12.44 -20.96
N ILE A 235 3.47 12.15 -20.38
CA ILE A 235 4.76 12.50 -21.00
C ILE A 235 5.19 11.55 -22.13
N GLY A 236 4.39 10.53 -22.46
CA GLY A 236 4.63 9.64 -23.60
C GLY A 236 5.50 8.43 -23.31
N LEU A 237 5.67 8.01 -22.04
CA LEU A 237 6.37 6.78 -21.73
C LEU A 237 5.49 5.56 -22.05
N ASP A 238 5.98 4.65 -22.89
CA ASP A 238 5.26 3.41 -23.25
C ASP A 238 5.30 2.36 -22.13
N ASN A 239 4.28 1.50 -22.08
CA ASN A 239 4.21 0.34 -21.17
C ASN A 239 4.43 0.73 -19.70
N VAL A 240 3.77 1.79 -19.27
CA VAL A 240 4.00 2.42 -17.97
C VAL A 240 3.75 1.46 -16.81
N ALA A 241 2.62 0.73 -16.82
CA ALA A 241 2.30 -0.23 -15.77
C ALA A 241 3.39 -1.29 -15.60
N GLY A 242 3.91 -1.82 -16.73
CA GLY A 242 5.02 -2.78 -16.74
C GLY A 242 6.32 -2.17 -16.21
N LYS A 243 6.67 -0.94 -16.62
CA LYS A 243 7.89 -0.25 -16.16
C LYS A 243 7.82 0.10 -14.67
N MET A 244 6.65 0.45 -14.17
CA MET A 244 6.46 0.71 -12.74
C MET A 244 6.70 -0.53 -11.86
N THR A 245 6.60 -1.75 -12.41
CA THR A 245 6.96 -2.98 -11.65
C THR A 245 8.43 -3.05 -11.24
N MET A 246 9.32 -2.30 -11.91
CA MET A 246 10.73 -2.18 -11.49
C MET A 246 10.86 -1.60 -10.07
N GLY A 247 9.89 -0.79 -9.64
CA GLY A 247 9.81 -0.31 -8.26
C GLY A 247 9.61 -1.45 -7.26
N GLN A 248 8.69 -2.38 -7.54
CA GLN A 248 8.44 -3.55 -6.70
C GLN A 248 9.57 -4.57 -6.77
N MET A 249 10.24 -4.70 -7.94
CA MET A 249 11.46 -5.51 -8.05
C MET A 249 12.58 -4.93 -7.18
N SER A 250 12.74 -3.61 -7.18
CA SER A 250 13.68 -2.90 -6.31
C SER A 250 13.35 -3.13 -4.83
N GLU A 251 12.07 -3.05 -4.43
CA GLU A 251 11.60 -3.37 -3.08
C GLU A 251 11.99 -4.82 -2.69
N ALA A 252 11.71 -5.80 -3.56
CA ALA A 252 12.08 -7.19 -3.30
C ALA A 252 13.59 -7.40 -3.07
N ILE A 253 14.44 -6.57 -3.67
CA ILE A 253 15.90 -6.61 -3.47
C ILE A 253 16.29 -5.94 -2.15
N PHE A 254 15.78 -4.73 -1.90
CA PHE A 254 16.19 -3.95 -0.72
C PHE A 254 15.65 -4.51 0.58
N ILE A 255 14.48 -5.15 0.61
CA ILE A 255 13.94 -5.79 1.81
C ILE A 255 14.89 -6.89 2.34
N LEU A 256 15.63 -7.57 1.48
CA LEU A 256 16.63 -8.57 1.88
C LEU A 256 17.85 -7.93 2.54
N ALA A 257 18.15 -6.67 2.24
CA ALA A 257 19.27 -5.94 2.82
C ALA A 257 18.93 -5.34 4.19
N ILE A 258 17.65 -5.14 4.51
CA ILE A 258 17.21 -4.45 5.73
C ILE A 258 17.77 -5.06 7.01
N PRO A 259 17.68 -6.39 7.29
CA PRO A 259 18.16 -6.93 8.56
C PRO A 259 19.65 -6.65 8.79
N PHE A 260 20.45 -6.72 7.73
CA PHE A 260 21.89 -6.42 7.79
C PHE A 260 22.15 -4.94 8.02
N LEU A 261 21.46 -4.07 7.27
CA LEU A 261 21.64 -2.61 7.35
C LEU A 261 21.08 -2.05 8.66
N PHE A 262 19.94 -2.59 9.14
CA PHE A 262 19.33 -2.18 10.41
C PHE A 262 20.31 -2.31 11.57
N ASN A 263 21.05 -3.43 11.64
CA ASN A 263 22.04 -3.66 12.68
C ASN A 263 23.31 -2.81 12.48
N LYS A 264 23.72 -2.60 11.22
CA LYS A 264 24.99 -1.91 10.91
C LYS A 264 24.92 -0.38 11.05
N ILE A 265 23.87 0.22 10.48
CA ILE A 265 23.75 1.69 10.41
C ILE A 265 22.71 2.26 11.37
N GLY A 266 21.84 1.41 11.91
CA GLY A 266 20.83 1.75 12.89
C GLY A 266 19.58 2.44 12.33
N VAL A 267 18.51 2.44 13.13
CA VAL A 267 17.18 2.95 12.77
C VAL A 267 17.21 4.38 12.21
N LYS A 268 17.90 5.30 12.92
CA LYS A 268 17.92 6.71 12.53
C LYS A 268 18.44 6.90 11.10
N ASN A 269 19.57 6.29 10.77
CA ASN A 269 20.18 6.47 9.45
C ASN A 269 19.36 5.78 8.36
N MET A 270 18.77 4.61 8.64
CA MET A 270 17.88 3.95 7.68
C MET A 270 16.68 4.83 7.34
N LEU A 271 16.01 5.40 8.35
CA LEU A 271 14.88 6.29 8.14
C LEU A 271 15.29 7.56 7.37
N ILE A 272 16.46 8.15 7.69
CA ILE A 272 17.01 9.31 6.95
C ILE A 272 17.25 8.93 5.48
N PHE A 273 17.89 7.79 5.20
CA PHE A 273 18.11 7.35 3.82
C PHE A 273 16.79 7.12 3.08
N GLY A 274 15.77 6.50 3.74
CA GLY A 274 14.45 6.34 3.17
C GLY A 274 13.79 7.68 2.82
N ILE A 275 13.79 8.65 3.74
CA ILE A 275 13.21 9.98 3.47
C ILE A 275 14.02 10.73 2.41
N SER A 276 15.35 10.63 2.42
CA SER A 276 16.20 11.25 1.37
C SER A 276 15.91 10.68 -0.02
N ALA A 277 15.67 9.38 -0.10
CA ALA A 277 15.26 8.73 -1.35
C ALA A 277 13.90 9.24 -1.84
N TRP A 278 12.95 9.54 -0.95
CA TRP A 278 11.70 10.21 -1.31
C TRP A 278 11.93 11.58 -1.97
N VAL A 279 12.80 12.41 -1.39
CA VAL A 279 13.16 13.72 -1.97
C VAL A 279 13.76 13.53 -3.36
N LEU A 280 14.79 12.68 -3.47
CA LEU A 280 15.49 12.43 -4.73
C LEU A 280 14.54 11.90 -5.80
N ARG A 281 13.66 10.97 -5.45
CA ARG A 281 12.66 10.39 -6.34
C ARG A 281 11.78 11.45 -6.99
N TYR A 282 11.23 12.35 -6.19
CA TYR A 282 10.34 13.38 -6.71
C TYR A 282 11.08 14.48 -7.46
N VAL A 283 12.31 14.77 -7.11
CA VAL A 283 13.19 15.62 -7.94
C VAL A 283 13.44 14.97 -9.30
N CYS A 284 13.69 13.65 -9.33
CA CYS A 284 13.83 12.92 -10.58
C CYS A 284 12.56 12.97 -11.44
N PHE A 285 11.37 12.87 -10.84
CA PHE A 285 10.10 13.01 -11.58
C PHE A 285 9.83 14.45 -12.02
N ALA A 286 10.20 15.44 -11.21
CA ALA A 286 10.00 16.85 -11.53
C ALA A 286 10.77 17.32 -12.77
N TYR A 287 11.98 16.78 -12.97
CA TYR A 287 12.86 17.15 -14.06
C TYR A 287 13.04 16.06 -15.12
N GLY A 288 12.52 14.85 -14.88
CA GLY A 288 12.52 13.75 -15.82
C GLY A 288 11.54 14.01 -16.98
N ASN A 289 11.98 13.72 -18.19
CA ASN A 289 11.21 13.79 -19.42
C ASN A 289 11.76 12.74 -20.40
N MET A 290 11.26 12.70 -21.63
CA MET A 290 11.69 11.68 -22.61
C MET A 290 13.17 11.84 -23.01
N ASP A 291 13.72 13.06 -23.03
CA ASP A 291 15.15 13.32 -23.30
C ASP A 291 16.03 12.91 -22.12
N ALA A 292 15.51 13.06 -20.89
CA ALA A 292 16.15 12.66 -19.65
C ALA A 292 15.45 11.45 -19.01
N SER A 293 15.07 10.46 -19.80
CA SER A 293 14.29 9.29 -19.38
C SER A 293 14.94 8.48 -18.25
N TRP A 294 16.28 8.53 -18.11
CA TRP A 294 16.98 7.91 -16.99
C TRP A 294 16.51 8.43 -15.62
N MET A 295 16.07 9.69 -15.53
CA MET A 295 15.52 10.27 -14.31
C MET A 295 14.16 9.61 -13.97
N LEU A 296 13.35 9.33 -14.99
CA LEU A 296 12.07 8.62 -14.80
C LEU A 296 12.29 7.22 -14.24
N TYR A 297 13.23 6.47 -14.82
CA TYR A 297 13.59 5.14 -14.33
C TYR A 297 14.23 5.20 -12.93
N ALA A 298 15.09 6.17 -12.65
CA ALA A 298 15.63 6.39 -11.31
C ALA A 298 14.50 6.65 -10.30
N GLY A 299 13.54 7.52 -10.64
CA GLY A 299 12.36 7.78 -9.81
C GLY A 299 11.52 6.54 -9.54
N ILE A 300 11.38 5.64 -10.53
CA ILE A 300 10.68 4.36 -10.36
C ILE A 300 11.47 3.42 -9.43
N ILE A 301 12.76 3.20 -9.70
CA ILE A 301 13.62 2.24 -8.99
C ILE A 301 13.87 2.67 -7.54
N LEU A 302 13.92 3.96 -7.25
CA LEU A 302 14.06 4.47 -5.88
C LEU A 302 12.90 4.05 -4.96
N HIS A 303 11.83 3.48 -5.51
CA HIS A 303 10.68 3.00 -4.72
C HIS A 303 11.09 2.03 -3.61
N GLY A 304 11.93 1.05 -3.91
CA GLY A 304 12.37 0.08 -2.92
C GLY A 304 13.09 0.73 -1.73
N ILE A 305 14.03 1.66 -2.00
CA ILE A 305 14.72 2.38 -0.92
C ILE A 305 13.74 3.25 -0.13
N CYS A 306 12.87 4.01 -0.81
CA CYS A 306 11.88 4.86 -0.16
C CYS A 306 10.99 4.05 0.79
N TYR A 307 10.44 2.96 0.27
CA TYR A 307 9.44 2.17 0.95
C TYR A 307 10.05 1.33 2.07
N ASP A 308 11.07 0.56 1.75
CA ASP A 308 11.64 -0.40 2.68
C ASP A 308 12.41 0.28 3.81
N PHE A 309 13.27 1.26 3.48
CA PHE A 309 14.07 1.93 4.50
C PHE A 309 13.24 2.83 5.40
N PHE A 310 12.03 3.21 4.99
CA PHE A 310 11.14 3.98 5.84
C PHE A 310 10.06 3.11 6.48
N PHE A 311 9.22 2.43 5.70
CA PHE A 311 8.05 1.72 6.25
C PHE A 311 8.43 0.39 6.89
N VAL A 312 9.25 -0.46 6.25
CA VAL A 312 9.64 -1.74 6.85
C VAL A 312 10.49 -1.50 8.10
N THR A 313 11.46 -0.56 8.02
CA THR A 313 12.22 -0.12 9.20
C THR A 313 11.32 0.46 10.27
N GLY A 314 10.29 1.21 9.89
CA GLY A 314 9.30 1.80 10.79
C GLY A 314 8.48 0.74 11.53
N TYR A 315 8.06 -0.32 10.85
CA TYR A 315 7.41 -1.47 11.48
C TYR A 315 8.33 -2.14 12.50
N MET A 316 9.60 -2.42 12.14
CA MET A 316 10.59 -3.00 13.05
C MET A 316 10.87 -2.11 14.26
N TYR A 317 10.99 -0.81 14.05
CA TYR A 317 11.18 0.17 15.12
C TYR A 317 9.98 0.24 16.07
N THR A 318 8.77 0.24 15.51
CA THR A 318 7.51 0.24 16.28
C THR A 318 7.41 -1.01 17.15
N GLU A 319 7.70 -2.19 16.59
CA GLU A 319 7.69 -3.46 17.32
C GLU A 319 8.72 -3.45 18.47
N LYS A 320 9.96 -3.03 18.18
CA LYS A 320 11.02 -2.92 19.18
C LYS A 320 10.64 -1.99 20.34
N LYS A 321 9.99 -0.85 20.05
CA LYS A 321 9.55 0.11 21.08
C LYS A 321 8.34 -0.34 21.87
N ALA A 322 7.45 -1.09 21.27
CA ALA A 322 6.24 -1.63 21.91
C ALA A 322 6.56 -2.77 22.88
N GLY A 323 7.56 -3.60 22.57
CA GLY A 323 7.82 -4.84 23.29
C GLY A 323 6.69 -5.86 23.11
N GLU A 324 6.79 -7.02 23.75
CA GLU A 324 5.88 -8.16 23.53
C GLU A 324 4.42 -7.87 23.89
N ASN A 325 4.17 -7.05 24.91
CA ASN A 325 2.83 -6.89 25.47
C ASN A 325 1.87 -6.11 24.58
N ILE A 326 2.38 -5.11 23.82
CA ILE A 326 1.53 -4.20 23.03
C ILE A 326 1.96 -4.13 21.56
N LYS A 327 2.81 -5.05 21.06
CA LYS A 327 3.34 -5.01 19.69
C LYS A 327 2.25 -4.99 18.62
N ASN A 328 1.22 -5.82 18.76
CA ASN A 328 0.12 -5.88 17.80
C ASN A 328 -0.70 -4.59 17.80
N ALA A 329 -0.96 -4.01 18.98
CA ALA A 329 -1.63 -2.73 19.14
C ALA A 329 -0.81 -1.59 18.52
N ALA A 330 0.51 -1.61 18.69
CA ALA A 330 1.42 -0.62 18.13
C ALA A 330 1.51 -0.70 16.59
N GLN A 331 1.57 -1.90 16.04
CA GLN A 331 1.51 -2.13 14.58
C GLN A 331 0.18 -1.66 14.00
N GLY A 332 -0.94 -1.95 14.68
CA GLY A 332 -2.27 -1.45 14.31
C GLY A 332 -2.34 0.08 14.31
N LEU A 333 -1.82 0.72 15.38
CA LEU A 333 -1.75 2.17 15.47
C LEU A 333 -0.89 2.79 14.37
N PHE A 334 0.25 2.18 14.04
CA PHE A 334 1.12 2.65 12.97
C PHE A 334 0.43 2.54 11.60
N THR A 335 -0.23 1.41 11.32
CA THR A 335 -1.00 1.21 10.08
C THR A 335 -2.18 2.19 9.97
N PHE A 336 -2.91 2.40 11.06
CA PHE A 336 -3.99 3.38 11.13
C PHE A 336 -3.49 4.80 10.82
N ALA A 337 -2.36 5.18 11.43
CA ALA A 337 -1.78 6.51 11.23
C ALA A 337 -1.26 6.71 9.80
N THR A 338 -0.59 5.72 9.22
CA THR A 338 0.03 5.82 7.89
C THR A 338 -0.99 5.57 6.79
N TYR A 339 -1.42 4.33 6.60
CA TYR A 339 -2.32 3.94 5.50
C TYR A 339 -3.77 4.38 5.70
N GLY A 340 -4.18 4.70 6.93
CA GLY A 340 -5.46 5.35 7.21
C GLY A 340 -5.33 6.88 7.07
N VAL A 341 -4.92 7.54 8.15
CA VAL A 341 -4.95 9.01 8.25
C VAL A 341 -4.00 9.69 7.26
N GLY A 342 -2.74 9.24 7.18
CA GLY A 342 -1.73 9.83 6.32
C GLY A 342 -2.09 9.73 4.84
N MET A 343 -2.52 8.54 4.39
CA MET A 343 -2.97 8.33 3.02
C MET A 343 -4.25 9.10 2.72
N PHE A 344 -5.22 9.17 3.64
CA PHE A 344 -6.44 9.95 3.43
C PHE A 344 -6.14 11.44 3.19
N ILE A 345 -5.29 12.03 4.02
CA ILE A 345 -4.85 13.42 3.84
C ILE A 345 -4.10 13.56 2.52
N GLY A 346 -3.15 12.67 2.27
CA GLY A 346 -2.27 12.75 1.12
C GLY A 346 -2.98 12.59 -0.21
N THR A 347 -3.91 11.64 -0.33
CA THR A 347 -4.65 11.41 -1.59
C THR A 347 -5.54 12.58 -1.95
N ASN A 348 -6.25 13.17 -0.97
CA ASN A 348 -7.07 14.37 -1.21
C ASN A 348 -6.19 15.57 -1.55
N TYR A 349 -5.07 15.76 -0.84
CA TYR A 349 -4.16 16.86 -1.11
C TYR A 349 -3.46 16.73 -2.47
N SER A 350 -2.99 15.53 -2.83
CA SER A 350 -2.38 15.29 -4.14
C SER A 350 -3.36 15.54 -5.28
N GLY A 351 -4.61 15.10 -5.14
CA GLY A 351 -5.66 15.38 -6.11
C GLY A 351 -5.93 16.88 -6.29
N PHE A 352 -5.96 17.63 -5.18
CA PHE A 352 -6.08 19.08 -5.21
C PHE A 352 -4.90 19.75 -5.93
N VAL A 353 -3.67 19.36 -5.60
CA VAL A 353 -2.47 19.93 -6.24
C VAL A 353 -2.45 19.65 -7.75
N VAL A 354 -2.79 18.44 -8.17
CA VAL A 354 -2.85 18.09 -9.59
C VAL A 354 -3.92 18.93 -10.31
N GLU A 355 -5.11 19.09 -9.73
CA GLU A 355 -6.17 19.92 -10.30
C GLU A 355 -5.76 21.38 -10.47
N GLN A 356 -5.06 21.96 -9.49
CA GLN A 356 -4.58 23.36 -9.55
C GLN A 356 -3.44 23.58 -10.55
N ASN A 357 -2.79 22.50 -11.01
CA ASN A 357 -1.68 22.56 -11.96
C ASN A 357 -2.04 22.07 -13.36
N LYS A 358 -3.32 22.02 -13.70
CA LYS A 358 -3.76 21.84 -15.09
C LYS A 358 -3.31 23.00 -15.93
N LEU A 359 -2.88 22.73 -17.17
CA LEU A 359 -2.53 23.77 -18.13
C LEU A 359 -3.81 24.49 -18.59
N ALA A 360 -3.67 25.79 -18.91
CA ALA A 360 -4.80 26.62 -19.28
C ALA A 360 -5.54 26.16 -20.55
N ASP A 361 -4.82 25.49 -21.45
CA ASP A 361 -5.36 24.91 -22.69
C ASP A 361 -5.99 23.50 -22.48
N ALA A 362 -6.04 23.03 -21.24
CA ALA A 362 -6.52 21.70 -20.86
C ALA A 362 -5.80 20.52 -21.54
N THR A 363 -4.62 20.73 -22.13
CA THR A 363 -3.87 19.70 -22.86
C THR A 363 -2.99 18.82 -21.95
N GLY A 364 -2.86 19.18 -20.66
CA GLY A 364 -2.03 18.42 -19.72
C GLY A 364 -1.84 19.15 -18.39
N HIS A 365 -0.74 18.82 -17.72
CA HIS A 365 -0.44 19.31 -16.38
C HIS A 365 0.98 19.87 -16.28
N ASN A 366 1.19 20.83 -15.36
CA ASN A 366 2.54 21.26 -14.98
C ASN A 366 3.17 20.25 -14.01
N TRP A 367 3.68 19.15 -14.55
CA TRP A 367 4.22 18.05 -13.76
C TRP A 367 5.43 18.44 -12.92
N THR A 368 6.24 19.41 -13.36
CA THR A 368 7.36 19.92 -12.56
C THR A 368 6.86 20.49 -11.23
N SER A 369 5.86 21.39 -11.26
CA SER A 369 5.27 21.95 -10.04
C SER A 369 4.59 20.88 -9.19
N ILE A 370 3.89 19.93 -9.82
CA ILE A 370 3.22 18.83 -9.13
C ILE A 370 4.23 17.99 -8.34
N TRP A 371 5.34 17.58 -8.96
CA TRP A 371 6.33 16.71 -8.31
C TRP A 371 7.26 17.44 -7.33
N LEU A 372 7.48 18.74 -7.51
CA LEU A 372 8.22 19.54 -6.52
C LEU A 372 7.45 19.69 -5.21
N THR A 373 6.12 19.61 -5.23
CA THR A 373 5.29 19.67 -4.01
C THR A 373 5.61 18.51 -3.04
N PRO A 374 5.50 17.20 -3.42
CA PRO A 374 5.88 16.12 -2.54
C PRO A 374 7.39 16.09 -2.24
N ALA A 375 8.26 16.57 -3.15
CA ALA A 375 9.68 16.73 -2.88
C ALA A 375 9.93 17.71 -1.72
N ALA A 376 9.25 18.87 -1.73
CA ALA A 376 9.36 19.86 -0.67
C ALA A 376 8.81 19.34 0.67
N ILE A 377 7.68 18.62 0.66
CA ILE A 377 7.12 18.01 1.87
C ILE A 377 8.10 16.98 2.44
N ALA A 378 8.61 16.05 1.61
CA ALA A 378 9.59 15.06 2.05
C ALA A 378 10.89 15.74 2.55
N GLY A 379 11.32 16.83 1.92
CA GLY A 379 12.46 17.64 2.36
C GLY A 379 12.25 18.28 3.72
N ALA A 380 11.07 18.85 3.97
CA ALA A 380 10.70 19.41 5.26
C ALA A 380 10.66 18.31 6.35
N VAL A 381 10.09 17.13 6.04
CA VAL A 381 10.10 15.99 6.95
C VAL A 381 11.53 15.52 7.23
N LEU A 382 12.39 15.48 6.21
CA LEU A 382 13.80 15.11 6.36
C LEU A 382 14.54 16.05 7.33
N ILE A 383 14.42 17.35 7.13
CA ILE A 383 15.04 18.38 7.98
C ILE A 383 14.54 18.24 9.43
N ALA A 384 13.20 18.18 9.61
CA ALA A 384 12.61 18.00 10.92
C ALA A 384 13.08 16.71 11.60
N PHE A 385 13.15 15.61 10.83
CA PHE A 385 13.59 14.31 11.35
C PHE A 385 15.05 14.35 11.80
N ILE A 386 15.95 14.92 11.00
CA ILE A 386 17.37 15.05 11.33
C ILE A 386 17.55 15.85 12.62
N LEU A 387 16.84 16.97 12.77
CA LEU A 387 16.97 17.89 13.90
C LEU A 387 16.39 17.32 15.20
N PHE A 388 15.24 16.67 15.12
CA PHE A 388 14.45 16.33 16.32
C PHE A 388 14.48 14.85 16.68
N PHE A 389 14.72 13.93 15.74
CA PHE A 389 14.77 12.50 16.07
C PHE A 389 16.12 12.15 16.71
N LYS A 390 16.07 11.77 18.00
CA LYS A 390 17.26 11.49 18.83
C LYS A 390 17.19 10.06 19.37
N GLU A 391 17.43 9.08 18.53
CA GLU A 391 17.57 7.70 18.98
C GLU A 391 19.05 7.34 19.13
N LYS A 392 19.44 6.87 20.32
CA LYS A 392 20.80 6.37 20.55
C LYS A 392 20.94 5.01 19.82
N LYS A 393 22.08 4.83 19.17
CA LYS A 393 22.45 3.53 18.62
C LYS A 393 22.66 2.58 19.80
N GLU A 394 21.73 1.66 20.02
CA GLU A 394 21.97 0.54 20.92
C GLU A 394 22.96 -0.37 20.21
N ILE A 395 24.23 -0.34 20.67
CA ILE A 395 25.24 -1.30 20.26
C ILE A 395 24.82 -2.59 20.95
N THR A 396 24.17 -3.50 20.23
CA THR A 396 24.04 -4.89 20.66
C THR A 396 25.48 -5.41 20.77
N ALA A 397 25.92 -5.68 21.98
CA ALA A 397 27.13 -6.42 22.22
C ALA A 397 27.05 -7.73 21.45
N ALA A 398 28.07 -8.02 20.66
CA ALA A 398 28.22 -9.21 19.82
C ALA A 398 28.23 -10.49 20.66
#